data_fca3001876b67a05909b38201b15b773
#
_entry.id   fca3001876b67a05909b38201b15b773
#
_cell.length_a   1.000
_cell.length_b   1.000
_cell.length_c   1.000
_cell.angle_alpha   90.00
_cell.angle_beta   90.00
_cell.angle_gamma   90.00
#
_symmetry.space_group_name_H-M   'P 1'
#
loop_
_entity.id
_entity.type
_entity.pdbx_description
1 polymer ?
#
loop_
_entity_poly.entity_id
_entity_poly.type
_entity_poly.pdbx_seq_one_letter_code
_entity_poly.pdbx_strand_id
1 'polypeptide(L)'
;MKSCIIIGSGLGGLSCGVILARNGYRVTVLEQGTQAGGCLQCFHRGGAKFETGMHFIGSADEGQTLYHLMRYLGLGDIPLTRLDKSGYDHIWLGGHEFKLANGREAFVETLAAHFPKEKDGLYRYFSLVEQVANASSLHSLRHAENDAVLNTEFQIRSIDEVIGSVIADPMLRRVLVGNLPLYAAERGKTPFSTHAFITDFYNRSAFRIAGGSDVITRSLVKTIKGLGGAVLTRRKAVQVVCDESRATGVITADGECHPADLVISAVHPNRLLEMLKGSHLLRPAYCRRLLGVPNTVGGFAVYMKFKPESIPYSNHNFYGYASDTPWGCEHYREEEWPKGYLYMHMCPEKAAGEGRDDVPKWAQCGELLSYMQFEDVARWSGTAVGRRGADYEAFKQDRAERLISLAERQHPGLRSCIENYWTSTPLTYFDYTGTERGGMYGVAKDITKGAACHVQYKTRIPNLLLTGQNINSHGMLGVLVGSVVTCSELLTSEEIYRQIRENEGEKA
;
A
#
# COMPACT_ATOMS: atom_id res chain seq x y z
N MET A 1 -20.43 -26.44 -7.67
CA MET A 1 -19.71 -25.15 -7.56
C MET A 1 -19.12 -25.10 -6.15
N LYS A 2 -17.79 -24.98 -5.99
CA LYS A 2 -17.14 -24.90 -4.68
C LYS A 2 -17.43 -23.54 -4.06
N SER A 3 -17.66 -23.51 -2.74
CA SER A 3 -17.89 -22.29 -1.97
C SER A 3 -16.57 -21.74 -1.41
N CYS A 4 -16.39 -20.41 -1.49
CA CYS A 4 -15.25 -19.71 -0.89
C CYS A 4 -15.73 -18.57 -0.01
N ILE A 5 -15.30 -18.58 1.26
CA ILE A 5 -15.47 -17.45 2.17
C ILE A 5 -14.17 -16.68 2.23
N ILE A 6 -14.24 -15.36 2.02
CA ILE A 6 -13.10 -14.46 2.12
C ILE A 6 -13.32 -13.53 3.33
N ILE A 7 -12.37 -13.52 4.27
CA ILE A 7 -12.42 -12.71 5.48
C ILE A 7 -11.64 -11.40 5.20
N GLY A 8 -12.35 -10.28 5.15
CA GLY A 8 -11.83 -8.95 4.88
C GLY A 8 -11.97 -8.51 3.43
N SER A 9 -12.52 -7.33 3.22
CA SER A 9 -12.80 -6.71 1.91
C SER A 9 -11.76 -5.68 1.48
N GLY A 10 -10.53 -5.78 1.99
CA GLY A 10 -9.41 -5.02 1.44
C GLY A 10 -9.08 -5.44 0.00
N LEU A 11 -8.18 -4.72 -0.67
CA LEU A 11 -7.82 -4.98 -2.07
C LEU A 11 -7.50 -6.46 -2.33
N GLY A 12 -6.71 -7.12 -1.47
CA GLY A 12 -6.35 -8.52 -1.64
C GLY A 12 -7.55 -9.47 -1.59
N GLY A 13 -8.45 -9.27 -0.62
CA GLY A 13 -9.66 -10.09 -0.51
C GLY A 13 -10.61 -9.91 -1.69
N LEU A 14 -10.86 -8.67 -2.09
CA LEU A 14 -11.72 -8.38 -3.24
C LEU A 14 -11.12 -8.92 -4.55
N SER A 15 -9.80 -8.79 -4.75
CA SER A 15 -9.13 -9.30 -5.95
C SER A 15 -9.16 -10.81 -6.03
N CYS A 16 -8.87 -11.53 -4.93
CA CYS A 16 -9.08 -12.99 -4.87
C CYS A 16 -10.55 -13.35 -5.16
N GLY A 17 -11.48 -12.53 -4.64
CA GLY A 17 -12.90 -12.71 -4.89
C GLY A 17 -13.27 -12.65 -6.36
N VAL A 18 -12.74 -11.68 -7.11
CA VAL A 18 -12.94 -11.56 -8.56
C VAL A 18 -12.33 -12.75 -9.29
N ILE A 19 -11.05 -13.07 -9.00
CA ILE A 19 -10.33 -14.17 -9.66
C ILE A 19 -11.10 -15.49 -9.48
N LEU A 20 -11.50 -15.82 -8.26
CA LEU A 20 -12.21 -17.08 -7.97
C LEU A 20 -13.62 -17.09 -8.53
N ALA A 21 -14.36 -15.98 -8.48
CA ALA A 21 -15.71 -15.92 -9.06
C ALA A 21 -15.68 -16.10 -10.58
N ARG A 22 -14.70 -15.53 -11.29
CA ARG A 22 -14.46 -15.78 -12.73
C ARG A 22 -14.19 -17.25 -13.02
N ASN A 23 -13.62 -17.98 -12.06
CA ASN A 23 -13.27 -19.40 -12.18
C ASN A 23 -14.28 -20.34 -11.52
N GLY A 24 -15.54 -19.92 -11.41
CA GLY A 24 -16.65 -20.78 -11.04
C GLY A 24 -16.78 -21.09 -9.56
N TYR A 25 -16.13 -20.32 -8.67
CA TYR A 25 -16.37 -20.41 -7.23
C TYR A 25 -17.56 -19.53 -6.82
N ARG A 26 -18.37 -20.02 -5.88
CA ARG A 26 -19.37 -19.19 -5.19
C ARG A 26 -18.67 -18.42 -4.07
N VAL A 27 -18.37 -17.15 -4.33
CA VAL A 27 -17.60 -16.29 -3.41
C VAL A 27 -18.52 -15.51 -2.49
N THR A 28 -18.22 -15.50 -1.20
CA THR A 28 -18.79 -14.55 -0.22
C THR A 28 -17.65 -13.86 0.53
N VAL A 29 -17.60 -12.53 0.45
CA VAL A 29 -16.64 -11.70 1.19
C VAL A 29 -17.32 -11.17 2.45
N LEU A 30 -16.71 -11.39 3.62
CA LEU A 30 -17.17 -10.90 4.92
C LEU A 30 -16.35 -9.69 5.35
N GLU A 31 -17.02 -8.56 5.60
CA GLU A 31 -16.42 -7.30 6.04
C GLU A 31 -16.99 -6.86 7.39
N GLN A 32 -16.11 -6.55 8.34
CA GLN A 32 -16.53 -6.10 9.68
C GLN A 32 -17.11 -4.67 9.67
N GLY A 33 -16.58 -3.81 8.80
CA GLY A 33 -16.96 -2.40 8.69
C GLY A 33 -18.31 -2.18 8.01
N THR A 34 -18.75 -0.94 8.05
CA THR A 34 -19.93 -0.48 7.31
C THR A 34 -19.64 -0.26 5.83
N GLN A 35 -18.37 -0.10 5.49
CA GLN A 35 -17.84 0.17 4.15
C GLN A 35 -16.79 -0.88 3.81
N ALA A 36 -16.84 -1.43 2.60
CA ALA A 36 -15.80 -2.29 2.07
C ALA A 36 -14.59 -1.47 1.61
N GLY A 37 -13.40 -2.12 1.50
CA GLY A 37 -12.23 -1.54 0.85
C GLY A 37 -10.94 -1.54 1.68
N GLY A 38 -10.99 -1.72 2.99
CA GLY A 38 -9.78 -1.61 3.84
C GLY A 38 -9.07 -0.27 3.64
N CYS A 39 -7.80 -0.26 3.26
CA CYS A 39 -7.02 0.97 2.99
C CYS A 39 -7.43 1.71 1.69
N LEU A 40 -8.37 1.18 0.89
CA LEU A 40 -8.96 1.87 -0.25
C LEU A 40 -10.20 2.71 0.12
N GLN A 41 -10.58 2.71 1.39
CA GLN A 41 -11.73 3.50 1.83
C GLN A 41 -11.45 4.99 1.71
N CYS A 42 -12.50 5.76 1.44
CA CYS A 42 -12.51 7.21 1.56
C CYS A 42 -13.52 7.62 2.62
N PHE A 43 -13.32 8.77 3.21
CA PHE A 43 -14.26 9.34 4.17
C PHE A 43 -14.59 10.80 3.80
N HIS A 44 -15.73 11.28 4.28
CA HIS A 44 -16.18 12.66 4.06
C HIS A 44 -16.18 13.42 5.37
N ARG A 45 -15.64 14.64 5.37
CA ARG A 45 -15.67 15.60 6.48
C ARG A 45 -15.72 17.02 5.94
N GLY A 46 -16.54 17.86 6.55
CA GLY A 46 -16.67 19.27 6.18
C GLY A 46 -16.99 19.52 4.70
N GLY A 47 -17.72 18.60 4.04
CA GLY A 47 -18.01 18.66 2.60
C GLY A 47 -16.86 18.27 1.69
N ALA A 48 -15.74 17.80 2.24
CA ALA A 48 -14.58 17.32 1.50
C ALA A 48 -14.45 15.80 1.59
N LYS A 49 -13.85 15.17 0.57
CA LYS A 49 -13.55 13.74 0.49
C LYS A 49 -12.07 13.52 0.67
N PHE A 50 -11.69 12.55 1.50
CA PHE A 50 -10.32 12.18 1.79
C PHE A 50 -10.11 10.68 1.59
N GLU A 51 -8.92 10.32 1.13
CA GLU A 51 -8.42 8.94 1.06
C GLU A 51 -7.80 8.53 2.40
N THR A 52 -7.65 7.23 2.64
CA THR A 52 -7.15 6.74 3.95
C THR A 52 -5.81 6.06 3.88
N GLY A 53 -5.39 5.54 2.72
CA GLY A 53 -4.15 4.78 2.65
C GLY A 53 -3.65 4.43 1.24
N MET A 54 -4.35 4.86 0.19
CA MET A 54 -3.85 4.70 -1.18
C MET A 54 -4.20 5.95 -1.98
N HIS A 55 -3.19 6.67 -2.44
CA HIS A 55 -3.33 8.01 -3.00
C HIS A 55 -2.86 8.11 -4.45
N PHE A 56 -2.01 7.18 -4.90
CA PHE A 56 -1.48 7.13 -6.26
C PHE A 56 -0.98 5.72 -6.60
N ILE A 57 -0.89 5.45 -7.89
CA ILE A 57 -0.48 4.15 -8.44
C ILE A 57 0.55 4.36 -9.53
N GLY A 58 1.34 3.32 -9.81
CA GLY A 58 2.30 3.30 -10.91
C GLY A 58 1.91 2.29 -11.99
N SER A 59 2.69 2.21 -13.05
CA SER A 59 2.64 1.16 -14.10
C SER A 59 1.24 0.88 -14.65
N ALA A 60 0.43 1.94 -14.87
CA ALA A 60 -0.94 1.86 -15.35
C ALA A 60 -1.15 2.38 -16.77
N ASP A 61 -0.06 2.63 -17.52
CA ASP A 61 -0.13 2.83 -18.97
C ASP A 61 -0.38 1.53 -19.70
N GLU A 62 -0.90 1.65 -20.92
CA GLU A 62 -1.15 0.50 -21.79
C GLU A 62 0.14 -0.34 -21.96
N GLY A 63 0.00 -1.66 -21.86
CA GLY A 63 1.12 -2.60 -21.92
C GLY A 63 1.92 -2.76 -20.62
N GLN A 64 1.63 -2.01 -19.57
CA GLN A 64 2.30 -2.14 -18.29
C GLN A 64 1.57 -3.12 -17.35
N THR A 65 2.29 -3.66 -16.36
CA THR A 65 1.81 -4.77 -15.54
C THR A 65 0.51 -4.45 -14.79
N LEU A 66 0.41 -3.27 -14.15
CA LEU A 66 -0.81 -2.93 -13.42
C LEU A 66 -1.99 -2.71 -14.36
N TYR A 67 -1.77 -2.14 -15.56
CA TYR A 67 -2.80 -1.98 -16.57
C TYR A 67 -3.49 -3.31 -16.92
N HIS A 68 -2.70 -4.36 -17.18
CA HIS A 68 -3.22 -5.69 -17.50
C HIS A 68 -4.01 -6.30 -16.33
N LEU A 69 -3.47 -6.21 -15.11
CA LEU A 69 -4.15 -6.70 -13.91
C LEU A 69 -5.46 -5.94 -13.65
N MET A 70 -5.46 -4.63 -13.80
CA MET A 70 -6.67 -3.80 -13.63
C MET A 70 -7.76 -4.21 -14.60
N ARG A 71 -7.46 -4.35 -15.87
CA ARG A 71 -8.44 -4.81 -16.88
C ARG A 71 -9.00 -6.18 -16.54
N TYR A 72 -8.16 -7.14 -16.22
CA TYR A 72 -8.57 -8.48 -15.83
C TYR A 72 -9.52 -8.48 -14.62
N LEU A 73 -9.30 -7.58 -13.66
CA LEU A 73 -10.13 -7.46 -12.46
C LEU A 73 -11.39 -6.60 -12.64
N GLY A 74 -11.64 -6.06 -13.83
CA GLY A 74 -12.78 -5.18 -14.10
C GLY A 74 -12.55 -3.73 -13.63
N LEU A 75 -11.29 -3.29 -13.60
CA LEU A 75 -10.87 -1.94 -13.21
C LEU A 75 -10.41 -1.10 -14.40
N GLY A 76 -10.66 -1.55 -15.64
CA GLY A 76 -10.18 -0.86 -16.85
C GLY A 76 -10.74 0.55 -17.04
N ASP A 77 -11.93 0.84 -16.50
CA ASP A 77 -12.62 2.12 -16.65
C ASP A 77 -12.40 3.06 -15.43
N ILE A 78 -11.46 2.73 -14.53
CA ILE A 78 -11.11 3.60 -13.40
C ILE A 78 -10.49 4.90 -13.93
N PRO A 79 -11.03 6.08 -13.55
CA PRO A 79 -10.51 7.36 -14.01
C PRO A 79 -9.14 7.64 -13.38
N LEU A 80 -8.13 7.79 -14.24
CA LEU A 80 -6.75 8.05 -13.83
C LEU A 80 -6.30 9.42 -14.31
N THR A 81 -5.72 10.21 -13.42
CA THR A 81 -5.02 11.47 -13.73
C THR A 81 -3.52 11.24 -13.60
N ARG A 82 -2.76 11.47 -14.67
CA ARG A 82 -1.32 11.28 -14.70
C ARG A 82 -0.62 12.31 -13.81
N LEU A 83 0.33 11.87 -12.99
CA LEU A 83 1.26 12.75 -12.29
C LEU A 83 2.24 13.39 -13.28
N ASP A 84 2.88 14.49 -12.88
CA ASP A 84 3.87 15.20 -13.69
C ASP A 84 5.02 14.25 -14.10
N LYS A 85 5.15 14.03 -15.41
CA LYS A 85 6.21 13.15 -15.96
C LYS A 85 7.61 13.66 -15.68
N SER A 86 7.77 14.98 -15.57
CA SER A 86 9.07 15.61 -15.31
C SER A 86 9.47 15.56 -13.84
N GLY A 87 8.54 15.16 -12.94
CA GLY A 87 8.76 15.05 -11.51
C GLY A 87 7.50 14.56 -10.80
N TYR A 88 7.24 13.23 -10.81
CA TYR A 88 6.10 12.66 -10.09
C TYR A 88 6.29 12.70 -8.57
N ASP A 89 7.55 12.65 -8.10
CA ASP A 89 7.95 12.83 -6.72
C ASP A 89 8.98 13.97 -6.64
N HIS A 90 8.77 14.90 -5.74
CA HIS A 90 9.70 15.97 -5.37
C HIS A 90 10.27 15.67 -3.98
N ILE A 91 11.60 15.66 -3.88
CA ILE A 91 12.33 15.35 -2.65
C ILE A 91 13.02 16.63 -2.16
N TRP A 92 12.61 17.16 -1.01
CA TRP A 92 13.29 18.28 -0.36
C TRP A 92 14.24 17.77 0.71
N LEU A 93 15.54 17.92 0.46
CA LEU A 93 16.59 17.37 1.29
C LEU A 93 17.81 18.29 1.31
N GLY A 94 18.35 18.56 2.50
CA GLY A 94 19.54 19.40 2.64
C GLY A 94 19.40 20.82 2.09
N GLY A 95 18.17 21.37 2.08
CA GLY A 95 17.89 22.71 1.54
C GLY A 95 17.69 22.77 0.02
N HIS A 96 17.68 21.63 -0.66
CA HIS A 96 17.51 21.53 -2.12
C HIS A 96 16.30 20.66 -2.48
N GLU A 97 15.69 20.96 -3.62
CA GLU A 97 14.63 20.15 -4.22
C GLU A 97 15.21 19.32 -5.35
N PHE A 98 14.87 18.02 -5.34
CA PHE A 98 15.23 17.06 -6.39
C PHE A 98 13.96 16.43 -6.92
N LYS A 99 13.90 16.19 -8.23
CA LYS A 99 12.73 15.60 -8.90
C LYS A 99 13.03 14.21 -9.40
N LEU A 100 12.09 13.29 -9.19
CA LEU A 100 12.12 11.95 -9.78
C LEU A 100 11.20 11.94 -10.99
N ALA A 101 11.78 11.90 -12.19
CA ALA A 101 11.06 11.93 -13.46
C ALA A 101 10.67 10.51 -13.92
N ASN A 102 9.59 10.38 -14.71
CA ASN A 102 9.20 9.12 -15.33
C ASN A 102 10.11 8.77 -16.51
N GLY A 103 10.47 7.50 -16.62
CA GLY A 103 11.36 6.97 -17.66
C GLY A 103 12.83 7.06 -17.25
N ARG A 104 13.59 6.02 -17.65
CA ARG A 104 15.00 5.85 -17.30
C ARG A 104 15.86 7.06 -17.65
N GLU A 105 15.80 7.50 -18.91
CA GLU A 105 16.61 8.62 -19.40
C GLU A 105 16.26 9.92 -18.68
N ALA A 106 14.98 10.24 -18.57
CA ALA A 106 14.53 11.46 -17.86
C ALA A 106 14.92 11.44 -16.39
N PHE A 107 14.82 10.28 -15.72
CA PHE A 107 15.26 10.10 -14.33
C PHE A 107 16.76 10.37 -14.20
N VAL A 108 17.58 9.77 -15.05
CA VAL A 108 19.04 9.93 -15.00
C VAL A 108 19.44 11.36 -15.32
N GLU A 109 18.91 11.97 -16.40
CA GLU A 109 19.28 13.33 -16.82
C GLU A 109 18.85 14.38 -15.75
N THR A 110 17.66 14.22 -15.18
CA THR A 110 17.15 15.11 -14.13
C THR A 110 18.07 15.11 -12.90
N LEU A 111 18.50 13.94 -12.45
CA LEU A 111 19.40 13.84 -11.28
C LEU A 111 20.85 14.17 -11.65
N ALA A 112 21.33 13.81 -12.84
CA ALA A 112 22.69 14.14 -13.29
C ALA A 112 22.90 15.66 -13.45
N ALA A 113 21.86 16.46 -13.67
CA ALA A 113 21.95 17.93 -13.64
C ALA A 113 22.42 18.45 -12.28
N HIS A 114 22.09 17.78 -11.19
CA HIS A 114 22.58 18.10 -9.84
C HIS A 114 23.88 17.35 -9.49
N PHE A 115 24.09 16.15 -10.06
CA PHE A 115 25.20 15.26 -9.75
C PHE A 115 25.94 14.80 -11.03
N PRO A 116 26.60 15.70 -11.78
CA PRO A 116 27.12 15.39 -13.12
C PRO A 116 28.20 14.29 -13.12
N LYS A 117 28.93 14.11 -12.00
CA LYS A 117 29.93 13.05 -11.85
C LYS A 117 29.33 11.66 -11.61
N GLU A 118 28.06 11.58 -11.30
CA GLU A 118 27.35 10.34 -10.98
C GLU A 118 26.49 9.81 -12.13
N LYS A 119 26.54 10.43 -13.30
CA LYS A 119 25.69 10.03 -14.46
C LYS A 119 25.82 8.55 -14.79
N ASP A 120 27.02 8.01 -14.87
CA ASP A 120 27.28 6.57 -15.10
C ASP A 120 26.80 5.72 -13.92
N GLY A 121 26.95 6.22 -12.69
CA GLY A 121 26.44 5.60 -11.48
C GLY A 121 24.91 5.47 -11.51
N LEU A 122 24.22 6.52 -11.93
CA LEU A 122 22.76 6.54 -12.09
C LEU A 122 22.30 5.53 -13.15
N TYR A 123 22.98 5.41 -14.28
CA TYR A 123 22.67 4.37 -15.28
C TYR A 123 22.87 2.97 -14.72
N ARG A 124 23.96 2.71 -13.97
CA ARG A 124 24.19 1.41 -13.31
C ARG A 124 23.10 1.13 -12.26
N TYR A 125 22.77 2.12 -11.43
CA TYR A 125 21.70 1.99 -10.44
C TYR A 125 20.38 1.62 -11.11
N PHE A 126 19.98 2.36 -12.17
CA PHE A 126 18.71 2.10 -12.83
C PHE A 126 18.69 0.74 -13.56
N SER A 127 19.82 0.32 -14.13
CA SER A 127 19.96 -1.03 -14.70
C SER A 127 19.75 -2.13 -13.66
N LEU A 128 20.24 -1.95 -12.42
CA LEU A 128 19.96 -2.90 -11.32
C LEU A 128 18.49 -2.90 -10.93
N VAL A 129 17.85 -1.73 -10.87
CA VAL A 129 16.40 -1.61 -10.61
C VAL A 129 15.60 -2.41 -11.65
N GLU A 130 15.86 -2.20 -12.93
CA GLU A 130 15.18 -2.89 -14.03
C GLU A 130 15.45 -4.40 -14.01
N GLN A 131 16.70 -4.82 -13.79
CA GLN A 131 17.06 -6.25 -13.70
C GLN A 131 16.27 -6.94 -12.60
N VAL A 132 16.23 -6.37 -11.40
CA VAL A 132 15.49 -6.93 -10.26
C VAL A 132 13.99 -6.96 -10.53
N ALA A 133 13.43 -5.88 -11.09
CA ALA A 133 12.01 -5.81 -11.39
C ALA A 133 11.59 -6.84 -12.46
N ASN A 134 12.38 -6.99 -13.52
CA ASN A 134 12.11 -7.92 -14.61
C ASN A 134 12.39 -9.39 -14.25
N ALA A 135 13.27 -9.65 -13.28
CA ALA A 135 13.57 -11.00 -12.78
C ALA A 135 12.37 -11.65 -12.05
N SER A 136 11.36 -10.87 -11.66
CA SER A 136 10.15 -11.40 -11.07
C SER A 136 9.12 -11.78 -12.13
N SER A 137 8.86 -13.09 -12.29
CA SER A 137 7.79 -13.60 -13.16
C SER A 137 6.41 -13.02 -12.80
N LEU A 138 6.21 -12.73 -11.51
CA LEU A 138 4.98 -12.16 -10.98
C LEU A 138 4.79 -10.69 -11.38
N HIS A 139 5.88 -9.92 -11.45
CA HIS A 139 5.83 -8.51 -11.88
C HIS A 139 5.76 -8.39 -13.41
N SER A 140 6.38 -9.32 -14.13
CA SER A 140 6.36 -9.33 -15.59
C SER A 140 5.16 -10.05 -16.18
N LEU A 141 4.36 -10.80 -15.38
CA LEU A 141 3.30 -11.72 -15.82
C LEU A 141 3.76 -12.70 -16.89
N ARG A 142 5.03 -13.11 -16.84
CA ARG A 142 5.69 -14.04 -17.76
C ARG A 142 6.34 -15.16 -16.99
N HIS A 143 6.52 -16.31 -17.62
CA HIS A 143 7.43 -17.34 -17.08
C HIS A 143 8.86 -16.81 -17.13
N ALA A 144 9.50 -16.64 -15.98
CA ALA A 144 10.90 -16.33 -15.88
C ALA A 144 11.70 -17.65 -15.90
N GLU A 145 12.36 -17.92 -17.02
CA GLU A 145 13.40 -18.95 -17.05
C GLU A 145 14.65 -18.36 -16.36
N ASN A 146 15.11 -19.00 -15.29
CA ASN A 146 16.42 -18.81 -14.62
C ASN A 146 16.67 -17.58 -13.73
N ASP A 147 15.68 -16.83 -13.25
CA ASP A 147 15.89 -15.61 -12.46
C ASP A 147 15.88 -15.78 -10.93
N ALA A 148 15.81 -17.02 -10.43
CA ALA A 148 15.80 -17.31 -9.00
C ALA A 148 17.07 -16.83 -8.26
N VAL A 149 18.22 -16.81 -8.93
CA VAL A 149 19.52 -16.41 -8.34
C VAL A 149 19.55 -14.90 -8.10
N LEU A 150 19.20 -14.08 -9.10
CA LEU A 150 19.17 -12.63 -8.98
C LEU A 150 18.14 -12.17 -7.94
N ASN A 151 16.95 -12.77 -7.94
CA ASN A 151 15.96 -12.49 -6.93
C ASN A 151 16.45 -12.80 -5.52
N THR A 152 17.15 -13.90 -5.31
CA THR A 152 17.65 -14.30 -4.00
C THR A 152 18.74 -13.34 -3.52
N GLU A 153 19.68 -12.91 -4.37
CA GLU A 153 20.75 -11.98 -4.01
C GLU A 153 20.18 -10.65 -3.47
N PHE A 154 19.27 -10.01 -4.21
CA PHE A 154 18.75 -8.71 -3.84
C PHE A 154 17.62 -8.75 -2.79
N GLN A 155 17.15 -9.94 -2.43
CA GLN A 155 16.28 -10.15 -1.27
C GLN A 155 17.03 -10.18 0.07
N ILE A 156 18.37 -10.38 0.06
CA ILE A 156 19.19 -10.46 1.27
C ILE A 156 20.18 -9.30 1.43
N ARG A 157 20.27 -8.41 0.44
CA ARG A 157 21.11 -7.21 0.50
C ARG A 157 20.25 -5.98 0.77
N SER A 158 20.70 -5.10 1.66
CA SER A 158 19.98 -3.91 2.01
C SER A 158 20.02 -2.83 0.91
N ILE A 159 19.04 -1.91 0.95
CA ILE A 159 18.96 -0.77 0.01
C ILE A 159 20.24 0.05 0.04
N ASP A 160 20.68 0.45 1.23
CA ASP A 160 21.84 1.34 1.42
C ASP A 160 23.16 0.66 1.01
N GLU A 161 23.29 -0.65 1.18
CA GLU A 161 24.43 -1.42 0.70
C GLU A 161 24.51 -1.40 -0.83
N VAL A 162 23.40 -1.75 -1.52
CA VAL A 162 23.39 -1.85 -2.99
C VAL A 162 23.55 -0.48 -3.64
N ILE A 163 22.82 0.54 -3.19
CA ILE A 163 22.97 1.91 -3.71
C ILE A 163 24.42 2.39 -3.46
N GLY A 164 24.96 2.13 -2.27
CA GLY A 164 26.34 2.50 -1.94
C GLY A 164 27.40 1.84 -2.80
N SER A 165 27.12 0.70 -3.44
CA SER A 165 28.04 0.00 -4.34
C SER A 165 28.13 0.63 -5.74
N VAL A 166 27.15 1.44 -6.15
CA VAL A 166 27.08 2.02 -7.51
C VAL A 166 27.08 3.53 -7.56
N ILE A 167 26.74 4.21 -6.46
CA ILE A 167 26.71 5.67 -6.31
C ILE A 167 27.76 6.06 -5.29
N ALA A 168 28.66 6.99 -5.63
CA ALA A 168 29.69 7.47 -4.73
C ALA A 168 29.23 8.67 -3.88
N ASP A 169 28.42 9.57 -4.45
CA ASP A 169 27.97 10.78 -3.78
C ASP A 169 26.98 10.49 -2.65
N PRO A 170 27.27 10.92 -1.39
CA PRO A 170 26.40 10.63 -0.26
C PRO A 170 25.05 11.33 -0.31
N MET A 171 24.96 12.53 -0.92
CA MET A 171 23.69 13.26 -1.05
C MET A 171 22.79 12.53 -2.07
N LEU A 172 23.35 12.14 -3.23
CA LEU A 172 22.58 11.39 -4.22
C LEU A 172 22.06 10.05 -3.66
N ARG A 173 22.86 9.32 -2.86
CA ARG A 173 22.38 8.11 -2.16
C ARG A 173 21.13 8.38 -1.32
N ARG A 174 21.08 9.55 -0.65
CA ARG A 174 19.93 9.95 0.16
C ARG A 174 18.74 10.39 -0.70
N VAL A 175 18.99 11.07 -1.81
CA VAL A 175 17.94 11.49 -2.76
C VAL A 175 17.25 10.27 -3.37
N LEU A 176 18.01 9.23 -3.77
CA LEU A 176 17.47 8.00 -4.36
C LEU A 176 16.53 7.22 -3.43
N VAL A 177 16.61 7.46 -2.13
CA VAL A 177 15.71 6.90 -1.12
C VAL A 177 14.79 7.95 -0.51
N GLY A 178 14.66 9.12 -1.13
CA GLY A 178 13.88 10.24 -0.61
C GLY A 178 12.38 9.97 -0.49
N ASN A 179 11.86 8.92 -1.10
CA ASN A 179 10.46 8.51 -1.00
C ASN A 179 10.23 7.29 -0.07
N LEU A 180 11.12 7.05 0.91
CA LEU A 180 10.97 5.97 1.90
C LEU A 180 9.60 5.91 2.58
N PRO A 181 8.90 7.03 2.88
CA PRO A 181 7.57 6.99 3.46
C PRO A 181 6.55 6.18 2.66
N LEU A 182 6.78 6.00 1.36
CA LEU A 182 5.91 5.22 0.48
C LEU A 182 5.89 3.71 0.82
N TYR A 183 6.93 3.20 1.48
CA TYR A 183 7.05 1.77 1.79
C TYR A 183 7.69 1.46 3.16
N ALA A 184 7.83 2.47 4.01
CA ALA A 184 8.38 2.37 5.36
C ALA A 184 9.70 1.58 5.43
N ALA A 185 10.64 1.91 4.53
CA ALA A 185 11.94 1.25 4.52
C ALA A 185 12.81 1.69 5.69
N GLU A 186 13.55 0.74 6.24
CA GLU A 186 14.53 0.94 7.30
C GLU A 186 15.94 0.64 6.80
N ARG A 187 16.89 1.48 7.19
CA ARG A 187 18.30 1.34 6.82
C ARG A 187 18.89 0.03 7.34
N GLY A 188 19.65 -0.68 6.50
CA GLY A 188 20.29 -1.95 6.85
C GLY A 188 19.32 -3.12 7.05
N LYS A 189 18.00 -2.91 6.88
CA LYS A 189 16.98 -3.93 7.10
C LYS A 189 16.15 -4.22 5.85
N THR A 190 15.69 -3.19 5.15
CA THR A 190 14.82 -3.38 3.98
C THR A 190 15.64 -3.86 2.78
N PRO A 191 15.24 -4.97 2.12
CA PRO A 191 15.95 -5.51 0.97
C PRO A 191 15.87 -4.57 -0.23
N PHE A 192 16.94 -4.55 -1.03
CA PHE A 192 16.99 -3.76 -2.26
C PHE A 192 15.91 -4.16 -3.26
N SER A 193 15.50 -5.42 -3.30
CA SER A 193 14.41 -5.87 -4.18
C SER A 193 13.10 -5.12 -3.93
N THR A 194 12.76 -4.82 -2.67
CA THR A 194 11.57 -4.01 -2.35
C THR A 194 11.67 -2.60 -2.94
N HIS A 195 12.83 -1.96 -2.79
CA HIS A 195 13.10 -0.65 -3.36
C HIS A 195 13.05 -0.66 -4.89
N ALA A 196 13.68 -1.65 -5.52
CA ALA A 196 13.71 -1.79 -6.97
C ALA A 196 12.32 -1.95 -7.58
N PHE A 197 11.47 -2.82 -7.00
CA PHE A 197 10.09 -2.98 -7.45
C PHE A 197 9.28 -1.68 -7.38
N ILE A 198 9.42 -0.92 -6.29
CA ILE A 198 8.70 0.33 -6.08
C ILE A 198 9.23 1.41 -7.04
N THR A 199 10.53 1.55 -7.17
CA THR A 199 11.16 2.52 -8.07
C THR A 199 10.78 2.24 -9.52
N ASP A 200 10.89 1.00 -10.00
CA ASP A 200 10.48 0.62 -11.36
C ASP A 200 8.99 0.88 -11.57
N PHE A 201 8.15 0.50 -10.60
CA PHE A 201 6.70 0.63 -10.69
C PHE A 201 6.25 2.07 -10.92
N TYR A 202 6.76 3.03 -10.14
CA TYR A 202 6.40 4.44 -10.28
C TYR A 202 7.19 5.16 -11.38
N ASN A 203 8.41 4.72 -11.69
CA ASN A 203 9.18 5.32 -12.78
C ASN A 203 8.56 5.06 -14.15
N ARG A 204 7.96 3.89 -14.39
CA ARG A 204 7.28 3.58 -15.67
C ARG A 204 6.14 4.53 -15.97
N SER A 205 5.29 4.80 -14.99
CA SER A 205 4.25 5.82 -15.01
C SER A 205 3.65 6.00 -13.62
N ALA A 206 3.08 7.16 -13.34
CA ALA A 206 2.46 7.44 -12.04
C ALA A 206 1.13 8.19 -12.23
N PHE A 207 0.11 7.81 -11.43
CA PHE A 207 -1.25 8.35 -11.56
C PHE A 207 -1.92 8.51 -10.21
N ARG A 208 -2.80 9.50 -10.09
CA ARG A 208 -3.84 9.58 -9.06
C ARG A 208 -5.12 8.93 -9.56
N ILE A 209 -5.94 8.45 -8.62
CA ILE A 209 -7.30 8.01 -8.91
C ILE A 209 -8.21 9.23 -8.81
N ALA A 210 -8.82 9.66 -9.91
CA ALA A 210 -9.78 10.75 -9.87
C ALA A 210 -11.04 10.30 -9.11
N GLY A 211 -11.45 11.11 -8.13
CA GLY A 211 -12.58 10.79 -7.26
C GLY A 211 -12.24 9.89 -6.07
N GLY A 212 -10.96 9.49 -5.90
CA GLY A 212 -10.45 8.77 -4.74
C GLY A 212 -10.47 7.24 -4.89
N SER A 213 -9.69 6.59 -4.03
CA SER A 213 -9.39 5.15 -4.08
C SER A 213 -10.59 4.19 -3.90
N ASP A 214 -11.69 4.66 -3.30
CA ASP A 214 -12.91 3.86 -3.14
C ASP A 214 -13.62 3.51 -4.46
N VAL A 215 -13.29 4.21 -5.57
CA VAL A 215 -13.74 3.85 -6.92
C VAL A 215 -13.30 2.43 -7.27
N ILE A 216 -12.07 2.05 -6.93
CA ILE A 216 -11.53 0.68 -7.11
C ILE A 216 -12.40 -0.33 -6.34
N THR A 217 -12.67 -0.04 -5.07
CA THR A 217 -13.50 -0.91 -4.22
C THR A 217 -14.89 -1.12 -4.82
N ARG A 218 -15.55 -0.02 -5.24
CA ARG A 218 -16.89 -0.10 -5.85
C ARG A 218 -16.90 -0.97 -7.11
N SER A 219 -15.87 -0.83 -7.97
CA SER A 219 -15.74 -1.62 -9.19
C SER A 219 -15.53 -3.11 -8.89
N LEU A 220 -14.61 -3.47 -7.98
CA LEU A 220 -14.39 -4.86 -7.58
C LEU A 220 -15.64 -5.49 -6.97
N VAL A 221 -16.35 -4.77 -6.09
CA VAL A 221 -17.62 -5.24 -5.49
C VAL A 221 -18.68 -5.45 -6.57
N LYS A 222 -18.80 -4.53 -7.54
CA LYS A 222 -19.70 -4.66 -8.70
C LYS A 222 -19.37 -5.90 -9.52
N THR A 223 -18.08 -6.13 -9.80
CA THR A 223 -17.63 -7.30 -10.56
C THR A 223 -17.94 -8.61 -9.84
N ILE A 224 -17.63 -8.72 -8.51
CA ILE A 224 -17.97 -9.91 -7.71
C ILE A 224 -19.48 -10.20 -7.77
N LYS A 225 -20.31 -9.18 -7.56
CA LYS A 225 -21.80 -9.32 -7.60
C LYS A 225 -22.28 -9.70 -8.99
N GLY A 226 -21.73 -9.12 -10.05
CA GLY A 226 -22.05 -9.46 -11.44
C GLY A 226 -21.73 -10.91 -11.80
N LEU A 227 -20.73 -11.51 -11.13
CA LEU A 227 -20.33 -12.90 -11.26
C LEU A 227 -21.09 -13.85 -10.30
N GLY A 228 -22.14 -13.36 -9.62
CA GLY A 228 -22.97 -14.15 -8.71
C GLY A 228 -22.42 -14.31 -7.30
N GLY A 229 -21.35 -13.60 -6.94
CA GLY A 229 -20.80 -13.55 -5.58
C GLY A 229 -21.48 -12.52 -4.68
N ALA A 230 -21.11 -12.51 -3.40
CA ALA A 230 -21.63 -11.57 -2.41
C ALA A 230 -20.49 -10.86 -1.65
N VAL A 231 -20.73 -9.60 -1.28
CA VAL A 231 -19.88 -8.83 -0.35
C VAL A 231 -20.80 -8.31 0.76
N LEU A 232 -20.60 -8.83 1.96
CA LEU A 232 -21.43 -8.60 3.13
C LEU A 232 -20.68 -7.71 4.13
N THR A 233 -21.14 -6.47 4.29
CA THR A 233 -20.63 -5.53 5.31
C THR A 233 -21.31 -5.78 6.65
N ARG A 234 -20.73 -5.28 7.76
CA ARG A 234 -21.18 -5.48 9.14
C ARG A 234 -21.23 -6.97 9.52
N ARG A 235 -20.37 -7.78 8.90
CA ARG A 235 -20.20 -9.21 9.15
C ARG A 235 -18.78 -9.48 9.63
N LYS A 236 -18.55 -9.17 10.92
CA LYS A 236 -17.24 -9.40 11.57
C LYS A 236 -17.03 -10.90 11.78
N ALA A 237 -16.10 -11.50 11.05
CA ALA A 237 -15.64 -12.86 11.33
C ALA A 237 -14.99 -12.94 12.72
N VAL A 238 -15.41 -13.90 13.52
CA VAL A 238 -14.90 -14.10 14.90
C VAL A 238 -14.29 -15.48 15.10
N GLN A 239 -14.63 -16.44 14.25
CA GLN A 239 -14.08 -17.80 14.32
C GLN A 239 -14.01 -18.43 12.94
N VAL A 240 -12.89 -19.09 12.65
CA VAL A 240 -12.79 -20.07 11.55
C VAL A 240 -13.09 -21.45 12.14
N VAL A 241 -14.16 -22.07 11.67
CA VAL A 241 -14.57 -23.40 12.10
C VAL A 241 -13.71 -24.44 11.38
N CYS A 242 -13.16 -25.36 12.12
CA CYS A 242 -12.38 -26.48 11.59
C CYS A 242 -12.93 -27.81 12.07
N ASP A 243 -12.90 -28.82 11.24
CA ASP A 243 -12.99 -30.22 11.63
C ASP A 243 -11.59 -30.78 11.99
N GLU A 244 -11.42 -32.09 11.99
CA GLU A 244 -10.14 -32.74 12.35
C GLU A 244 -9.00 -32.45 11.34
N SER A 245 -9.31 -31.99 10.13
CA SER A 245 -8.37 -31.93 8.99
C SER A 245 -8.35 -30.59 8.25
N ARG A 246 -9.44 -29.83 8.27
CA ARG A 246 -9.63 -28.66 7.40
C ARG A 246 -10.56 -27.61 7.98
N ALA A 247 -10.58 -26.43 7.39
CA ALA A 247 -11.60 -25.41 7.65
C ALA A 247 -12.93 -25.79 6.99
N THR A 248 -14.05 -25.63 7.69
CA THR A 248 -15.39 -25.98 7.23
C THR A 248 -16.31 -24.77 7.12
N GLY A 249 -15.91 -23.63 7.65
CA GLY A 249 -16.68 -22.39 7.58
C GLY A 249 -16.15 -21.28 8.45
N VAL A 250 -16.91 -20.18 8.51
CA VAL A 250 -16.61 -19.00 9.31
C VAL A 250 -17.85 -18.58 10.10
N ILE A 251 -17.70 -18.29 11.38
CA ILE A 251 -18.76 -17.72 12.23
C ILE A 251 -18.54 -16.22 12.35
N THR A 252 -19.61 -15.45 12.18
CA THR A 252 -19.63 -14.01 12.35
C THR A 252 -20.13 -13.62 13.75
N ALA A 253 -19.88 -12.38 14.17
CA ALA A 253 -20.18 -11.89 15.53
C ALA A 253 -21.67 -11.90 15.90
N ASP A 254 -22.56 -11.94 14.92
CA ASP A 254 -24.00 -12.13 15.09
C ASP A 254 -24.43 -13.61 15.23
N GLY A 255 -23.44 -14.52 15.25
CA GLY A 255 -23.67 -15.96 15.42
C GLY A 255 -23.98 -16.71 14.13
N GLU A 256 -24.06 -16.03 12.97
CA GLU A 256 -24.31 -16.69 11.69
C GLU A 256 -23.09 -17.55 11.27
N CYS A 257 -23.34 -18.79 10.87
CA CYS A 257 -22.34 -19.70 10.34
C CYS A 257 -22.39 -19.70 8.80
N HIS A 258 -21.25 -19.43 8.18
CA HIS A 258 -21.07 -19.44 6.72
C HIS A 258 -20.24 -20.67 6.32
N PRO A 259 -20.86 -21.76 5.85
CA PRO A 259 -20.12 -22.97 5.43
C PRO A 259 -19.24 -22.69 4.20
N ALA A 260 -18.06 -23.29 4.15
CA ALA A 260 -17.12 -23.08 3.06
C ALA A 260 -16.27 -24.32 2.75
N ASP A 261 -16.05 -24.57 1.44
CA ASP A 261 -15.04 -25.51 0.96
C ASP A 261 -13.63 -24.94 1.03
N LEU A 262 -13.53 -23.60 0.95
CA LEU A 262 -12.29 -22.83 0.96
C LEU A 262 -12.47 -21.57 1.82
N VAL A 263 -11.48 -21.23 2.62
CA VAL A 263 -11.42 -19.96 3.36
C VAL A 263 -10.16 -19.20 2.95
N ILE A 264 -10.30 -17.92 2.61
CA ILE A 264 -9.17 -17.01 2.37
C ILE A 264 -9.23 -15.89 3.40
N SER A 265 -8.12 -15.69 4.12
CA SER A 265 -7.98 -14.59 5.08
C SER A 265 -7.18 -13.43 4.45
N ALA A 266 -7.83 -12.29 4.29
CA ALA A 266 -7.22 -11.03 3.83
C ALA A 266 -6.97 -10.05 4.99
N VAL A 267 -7.04 -10.51 6.23
CA VAL A 267 -6.74 -9.72 7.44
C VAL A 267 -5.32 -9.98 7.94
N HIS A 268 -4.87 -9.18 8.88
CA HIS A 268 -3.56 -9.37 9.49
C HIS A 268 -3.43 -10.78 10.10
N PRO A 269 -2.28 -11.48 9.95
CA PRO A 269 -2.09 -12.85 10.44
C PRO A 269 -2.44 -13.04 11.92
N ASN A 270 -2.15 -12.04 12.77
CA ASN A 270 -2.50 -12.09 14.20
C ASN A 270 -4.02 -12.17 14.42
N ARG A 271 -4.81 -11.47 13.59
CA ARG A 271 -6.28 -11.54 13.65
C ARG A 271 -6.82 -12.90 13.22
N LEU A 272 -6.17 -13.51 12.23
CA LEU A 272 -6.52 -14.89 11.87
C LEU A 272 -6.22 -15.88 13.00
N LEU A 273 -5.08 -15.73 13.68
CA LEU A 273 -4.74 -16.58 14.83
C LEU A 273 -5.76 -16.44 15.99
N GLU A 274 -6.29 -15.23 16.22
CA GLU A 274 -7.37 -15.02 17.18
C GLU A 274 -8.63 -15.83 16.81
N MET A 275 -9.01 -15.84 15.51
CA MET A 275 -10.16 -16.59 15.00
C MET A 275 -9.95 -18.11 14.98
N LEU A 276 -8.71 -18.57 15.04
CA LEU A 276 -8.33 -20.00 15.09
C LEU A 276 -7.97 -20.46 16.51
N LYS A 277 -8.20 -19.62 17.53
CA LYS A 277 -7.90 -19.93 18.93
C LYS A 277 -8.65 -21.20 19.36
N GLY A 278 -7.90 -22.17 19.85
CA GLY A 278 -8.43 -23.50 20.23
C GLY A 278 -8.39 -24.54 19.11
N SER A 279 -8.01 -24.19 17.88
CA SER A 279 -7.83 -25.18 16.82
C SER A 279 -6.56 -26.01 17.08
N HIS A 280 -6.70 -27.32 17.07
CA HIS A 280 -5.61 -28.30 17.19
C HIS A 280 -4.76 -28.41 15.90
N LEU A 281 -5.23 -27.87 14.78
CA LEU A 281 -4.55 -27.95 13.48
C LEU A 281 -3.32 -27.06 13.39
N LEU A 282 -3.21 -26.05 14.27
CA LEU A 282 -2.06 -25.15 14.32
C LEU A 282 -1.11 -25.50 15.45
N ARG A 283 0.15 -25.82 15.09
CA ARG A 283 1.20 -26.06 16.09
C ARG A 283 1.60 -24.78 16.83
N PRO A 284 1.85 -24.81 18.14
CA PRO A 284 2.24 -23.62 18.92
C PRO A 284 3.46 -22.89 18.33
N ALA A 285 4.44 -23.60 17.76
CA ALA A 285 5.60 -23.00 17.13
C ALA A 285 5.24 -22.16 15.90
N TYR A 286 4.26 -22.60 15.09
CA TYR A 286 3.76 -21.82 13.94
C TYR A 286 3.07 -20.53 14.41
N CYS A 287 2.21 -20.64 15.44
CA CYS A 287 1.53 -19.47 16.02
C CYS A 287 2.53 -18.46 16.58
N ARG A 288 3.52 -18.92 17.39
CA ARG A 288 4.56 -18.05 17.95
C ARG A 288 5.35 -17.34 16.85
N ARG A 289 5.68 -18.03 15.75
CA ARG A 289 6.38 -17.42 14.61
C ARG A 289 5.56 -16.31 13.97
N LEU A 290 4.28 -16.53 13.70
CA LEU A 290 3.40 -15.48 13.12
C LEU A 290 3.18 -14.30 14.07
N LEU A 291 2.99 -14.54 15.36
CA LEU A 291 2.85 -13.48 16.37
C LEU A 291 4.14 -12.64 16.52
N GLY A 292 5.29 -13.23 16.23
CA GLY A 292 6.60 -12.57 16.34
C GLY A 292 7.06 -11.82 15.09
N VAL A 293 6.26 -11.77 14.00
CA VAL A 293 6.66 -11.02 12.80
C VAL A 293 6.66 -9.52 13.09
N PRO A 294 7.71 -8.79 12.71
CA PRO A 294 7.74 -7.34 12.87
C PRO A 294 6.74 -6.66 11.95
N ASN A 295 6.17 -5.56 12.42
CA ASN A 295 5.31 -4.72 11.61
C ASN A 295 6.01 -3.40 11.28
N THR A 296 5.61 -2.78 10.17
CA THR A 296 6.08 -1.46 9.79
C THR A 296 5.59 -0.41 10.79
N VAL A 297 6.26 0.73 10.84
CA VAL A 297 5.85 1.88 11.64
C VAL A 297 4.43 2.33 11.26
N GLY A 298 3.71 2.91 12.20
CA GLY A 298 2.43 3.57 11.97
C GLY A 298 2.59 4.97 11.39
N GLY A 299 1.47 5.62 11.09
CA GLY A 299 1.43 6.97 10.54
C GLY A 299 0.50 7.90 11.31
N PHE A 300 0.85 9.18 11.27
CA PHE A 300 -0.01 10.29 11.65
C PHE A 300 -0.31 11.11 10.41
N ALA A 301 -1.60 11.29 10.10
CA ALA A 301 -2.01 12.07 8.95
C ALA A 301 -2.82 13.31 9.37
N VAL A 302 -2.64 14.40 8.62
CA VAL A 302 -3.45 15.61 8.68
C VAL A 302 -4.15 15.76 7.34
N TYR A 303 -5.46 15.61 7.35
CA TYR A 303 -6.35 15.75 6.20
C TYR A 303 -6.85 17.19 6.15
N MET A 304 -6.39 17.96 5.18
CA MET A 304 -6.64 19.39 5.08
C MET A 304 -7.70 19.69 4.02
N LYS A 305 -8.72 20.45 4.40
CA LYS A 305 -9.62 21.12 3.46
C LYS A 305 -9.09 22.53 3.25
N PHE A 306 -8.91 22.93 2.00
CA PHE A 306 -8.42 24.25 1.65
C PHE A 306 -9.57 25.25 1.42
N LYS A 307 -9.27 26.53 1.66
CA LYS A 307 -10.13 27.62 1.24
C LYS A 307 -10.25 27.63 -0.28
N PRO A 308 -11.40 28.00 -0.86
CA PRO A 308 -11.56 28.09 -2.30
C PRO A 308 -10.45 28.94 -2.94
N GLU A 309 -9.87 28.44 -4.04
CA GLU A 309 -8.87 29.15 -4.87
C GLU A 309 -7.65 29.69 -4.10
N SER A 310 -7.31 29.07 -2.96
CA SER A 310 -6.20 29.54 -2.10
C SER A 310 -4.88 28.91 -2.42
N ILE A 311 -4.85 27.69 -2.98
CA ILE A 311 -3.63 26.96 -3.28
C ILE A 311 -3.74 26.28 -4.65
N PRO A 312 -2.76 26.49 -5.57
CA PRO A 312 -2.74 25.80 -6.85
C PRO A 312 -2.63 24.29 -6.66
N TYR A 313 -3.25 23.52 -7.53
CA TYR A 313 -3.15 22.08 -7.50
C TYR A 313 -1.73 21.63 -7.89
N SER A 314 -1.12 20.81 -7.03
CA SER A 314 0.17 20.17 -7.31
C SER A 314 -0.06 18.75 -7.82
N ASN A 315 0.38 18.48 -9.04
CA ASN A 315 0.21 17.17 -9.68
C ASN A 315 1.44 16.26 -9.47
N HIS A 316 2.03 16.33 -8.28
CA HIS A 316 3.15 15.50 -7.82
C HIS A 316 3.01 15.24 -6.32
N ASN A 317 3.80 14.31 -5.81
CA ASN A 317 3.96 14.11 -4.38
C ASN A 317 5.18 14.87 -3.90
N PHE A 318 5.16 15.33 -2.67
CA PHE A 318 6.26 16.08 -2.09
C PHE A 318 6.73 15.42 -0.79
N TYR A 319 8.01 15.08 -0.72
CA TYR A 319 8.66 14.48 0.45
C TYR A 319 9.63 15.48 1.05
N GLY A 320 9.35 15.93 2.27
CA GLY A 320 10.18 16.88 2.99
C GLY A 320 10.79 16.31 4.26
N TYR A 321 12.02 16.71 4.57
CA TYR A 321 12.76 16.21 5.72
C TYR A 321 13.25 17.35 6.58
N ALA A 322 13.22 17.14 7.91
CA ALA A 322 13.73 18.11 8.88
C ALA A 322 15.28 18.12 8.92
N SER A 323 15.91 17.06 8.43
CA SER A 323 17.36 16.87 8.36
C SER A 323 17.82 16.60 6.92
N ASP A 324 19.11 16.37 6.74
CA ASP A 324 19.72 16.06 5.44
C ASP A 324 19.66 14.57 5.09
N THR A 325 18.85 13.77 5.81
CA THR A 325 18.68 12.34 5.55
C THR A 325 17.22 11.90 5.69
N PRO A 326 16.70 11.08 4.76
CA PRO A 326 15.40 10.44 4.89
C PRO A 326 15.40 9.22 5.81
N TRP A 327 16.59 8.68 6.15
CA TRP A 327 16.73 7.55 7.03
C TRP A 327 16.46 7.87 8.51
N GLY A 328 15.86 6.92 9.22
CA GLY A 328 15.66 7.02 10.67
C GLY A 328 14.50 7.91 11.08
N CYS A 329 13.60 8.29 10.15
CA CYS A 329 12.41 9.07 10.48
C CYS A 329 11.40 8.29 11.34
N GLU A 330 11.48 6.97 11.35
CA GLU A 330 10.69 6.06 12.18
C GLU A 330 11.19 5.99 13.65
N HIS A 331 12.41 6.49 13.92
CA HIS A 331 13.01 6.55 15.24
C HIS A 331 13.21 8.00 15.67
N TYR A 332 12.54 8.42 16.73
CA TYR A 332 12.60 9.80 17.24
C TYR A 332 12.32 9.84 18.73
N ARG A 333 12.81 10.88 19.38
CA ARG A 333 12.33 11.32 20.68
C ARG A 333 11.16 12.28 20.46
N GLU A 334 10.31 12.44 21.44
CA GLU A 334 9.07 13.23 21.32
C GLU A 334 9.31 14.66 20.80
N GLU A 335 10.37 15.31 21.24
CA GLU A 335 10.74 16.67 20.83
C GLU A 335 11.26 16.76 19.39
N GLU A 336 11.75 15.64 18.82
CA GLU A 336 12.29 15.57 17.45
C GLU A 336 11.21 15.34 16.39
N TRP A 337 10.03 14.90 16.82
CA TRP A 337 8.93 14.64 15.88
C TRP A 337 8.29 15.93 15.39
N PRO A 338 7.94 16.04 14.08
CA PRO A 338 8.15 15.08 12.99
C PRO A 338 9.53 15.25 12.33
N LYS A 339 10.14 14.13 11.89
CA LYS A 339 11.42 14.16 11.17
C LYS A 339 11.29 14.29 9.65
N GLY A 340 10.12 13.96 9.11
CA GLY A 340 9.82 14.07 7.70
C GLY A 340 8.33 13.95 7.44
N TYR A 341 7.93 14.26 6.21
CA TYR A 341 6.54 14.18 5.79
C TYR A 341 6.42 13.87 4.30
N LEU A 342 5.27 13.30 3.93
CA LEU A 342 4.74 13.25 2.58
C LEU A 342 3.58 14.25 2.51
N TYR A 343 3.59 15.11 1.49
CA TYR A 343 2.51 16.04 1.19
C TYR A 343 1.96 15.78 -0.21
N MET A 344 0.64 15.75 -0.34
CA MET A 344 -0.03 15.53 -1.61
C MET A 344 -1.42 16.17 -1.64
N HIS A 345 -1.90 16.46 -2.85
CA HIS A 345 -3.25 16.92 -3.09
C HIS A 345 -4.15 15.76 -3.54
N MET A 346 -5.42 15.77 -3.11
CA MET A 346 -6.43 14.83 -3.59
C MET A 346 -6.96 15.27 -4.95
N CYS A 347 -7.18 14.29 -5.84
CA CYS A 347 -7.74 14.55 -7.17
C CYS A 347 -9.28 14.43 -7.13
N PRO A 348 -10.04 15.51 -7.33
CA PRO A 348 -11.50 15.45 -7.33
C PRO A 348 -12.02 14.75 -8.59
N GLU A 349 -13.20 14.10 -8.47
CA GLU A 349 -13.83 13.34 -9.55
C GLU A 349 -14.12 14.18 -10.81
N LYS A 350 -14.54 15.43 -10.63
CA LYS A 350 -14.89 16.36 -11.74
C LYS A 350 -13.70 17.01 -12.45
N ALA A 351 -12.49 16.80 -11.97
CA ALA A 351 -11.29 17.34 -12.59
C ALA A 351 -10.71 16.41 -13.67
N ALA A 352 -11.16 15.17 -13.74
CA ALA A 352 -10.91 14.34 -14.90
C ALA A 352 -11.74 14.89 -16.06
N GLY A 353 -11.18 15.80 -16.86
CA GLY A 353 -11.62 16.05 -18.20
C GLY A 353 -11.56 14.75 -19.03
N GLU A 354 -11.83 14.81 -20.31
CA GLU A 354 -11.78 13.63 -21.19
C GLU A 354 -10.36 13.04 -21.33
N GLY A 355 -9.32 13.70 -20.80
CA GLY A 355 -7.91 13.31 -20.91
C GLY A 355 -7.23 12.97 -19.57
N ARG A 356 -6.31 12.00 -19.59
CA ARG A 356 -5.50 11.60 -18.40
C ARG A 356 -4.54 12.70 -17.91
N ASP A 357 -4.33 13.75 -18.70
CA ASP A 357 -3.42 14.86 -18.42
C ASP A 357 -4.15 16.09 -17.86
N ASP A 358 -5.49 16.06 -17.79
CA ASP A 358 -6.27 17.16 -17.22
C ASP A 358 -6.16 17.16 -15.69
N VAL A 359 -5.75 18.30 -15.14
CA VAL A 359 -5.60 18.52 -13.71
C VAL A 359 -6.43 19.72 -13.25
N PRO A 360 -6.92 19.73 -12.00
CA PRO A 360 -7.62 20.89 -11.46
C PRO A 360 -6.70 22.10 -11.35
N LYS A 361 -7.23 23.29 -11.51
CA LYS A 361 -6.47 24.53 -11.29
C LYS A 361 -6.14 24.76 -9.81
N TRP A 362 -7.08 24.41 -8.93
CA TRP A 362 -7.01 24.66 -7.50
C TRP A 362 -7.18 23.36 -6.70
N ALA A 363 -6.37 23.19 -5.66
CA ALA A 363 -6.54 22.10 -4.73
C ALA A 363 -7.73 22.36 -3.80
N GLN A 364 -8.59 21.34 -3.63
CA GLN A 364 -9.69 21.37 -2.66
C GLN A 364 -9.28 20.74 -1.33
N CYS A 365 -8.47 19.70 -1.40
CA CYS A 365 -8.01 18.93 -0.25
C CYS A 365 -6.56 18.50 -0.45
N GLY A 366 -5.89 18.30 0.68
CA GLY A 366 -4.55 17.71 0.71
C GLY A 366 -4.34 16.90 1.98
N GLU A 367 -3.25 16.16 2.01
CA GLU A 367 -2.84 15.35 3.15
C GLU A 367 -1.36 15.57 3.44
N LEU A 368 -1.05 15.68 4.74
CA LEU A 368 0.30 15.53 5.28
C LEU A 368 0.35 14.22 6.04
N LEU A 369 1.31 13.36 5.71
CA LEU A 369 1.55 12.08 6.38
C LEU A 369 2.97 12.06 6.95
N SER A 370 3.13 11.68 8.21
CA SER A 370 4.42 11.44 8.86
C SER A 370 4.40 10.13 9.63
N TYR A 371 5.57 9.53 9.84
CA TYR A 371 5.66 8.36 10.71
C TYR A 371 5.27 8.71 12.15
N MET A 372 4.59 7.78 12.81
CA MET A 372 4.29 7.86 14.24
C MET A 372 4.41 6.48 14.86
N GLN A 373 5.17 6.40 15.96
CA GLN A 373 5.31 5.17 16.74
C GLN A 373 4.00 4.87 17.47
N PHE A 374 3.67 3.59 17.59
CA PHE A 374 2.48 3.17 18.31
C PHE A 374 2.54 3.54 19.79
N GLU A 375 3.74 3.57 20.35
CA GLU A 375 4.02 3.95 21.74
C GLU A 375 3.47 5.33 22.11
N ASP A 376 3.51 6.28 21.17
CA ASP A 376 2.99 7.65 21.39
C ASP A 376 1.50 7.66 21.71
N VAL A 377 0.77 6.66 21.23
CA VAL A 377 -0.69 6.56 21.37
C VAL A 377 -1.15 5.33 22.16
N ALA A 378 -0.22 4.49 22.63
CA ALA A 378 -0.52 3.23 23.29
C ALA A 378 -1.39 3.40 24.54
N ARG A 379 -1.23 4.51 25.27
CA ARG A 379 -2.02 4.81 26.50
C ARG A 379 -3.53 4.93 26.24
N TRP A 380 -3.95 5.21 24.99
CA TRP A 380 -5.35 5.25 24.61
C TRP A 380 -5.83 3.95 23.94
N SER A 381 -5.01 2.91 23.90
CA SER A 381 -5.43 1.60 23.41
C SER A 381 -6.60 1.05 24.23
N GLY A 382 -7.52 0.35 23.59
CA GLY A 382 -8.71 -0.18 24.25
C GLY A 382 -9.84 0.83 24.48
N THR A 383 -9.63 2.12 24.16
CA THR A 383 -10.70 3.12 24.17
C THR A 383 -11.49 3.09 22.85
N ALA A 384 -12.75 3.51 22.90
CA ALA A 384 -13.60 3.52 21.71
C ALA A 384 -13.26 4.69 20.77
N VAL A 385 -13.37 4.47 19.47
CA VAL A 385 -13.27 5.52 18.44
C VAL A 385 -14.25 6.66 18.75
N GLY A 386 -13.77 7.89 18.70
CA GLY A 386 -14.56 9.10 18.99
C GLY A 386 -14.86 9.34 20.47
N ARG A 387 -14.32 8.49 21.39
CA ARG A 387 -14.50 8.59 22.85
C ARG A 387 -13.21 8.38 23.64
N ARG A 388 -12.07 8.90 23.11
CA ARG A 388 -10.75 8.70 23.71
C ARG A 388 -10.34 9.76 24.73
N GLY A 389 -11.20 10.80 24.95
CA GLY A 389 -10.96 11.86 25.91
C GLY A 389 -10.31 13.11 25.31
N ALA A 390 -10.37 14.21 26.10
CA ALA A 390 -9.87 15.52 25.68
C ALA A 390 -8.34 15.56 25.52
N ASP A 391 -7.62 14.77 26.29
CA ASP A 391 -6.17 14.65 26.23
C ASP A 391 -5.68 14.01 24.91
N TYR A 392 -6.45 13.07 24.36
CA TYR A 392 -6.18 12.51 23.03
C TYR A 392 -6.42 13.54 21.92
N GLU A 393 -7.48 14.33 22.02
CA GLU A 393 -7.73 15.39 21.03
C GLU A 393 -6.68 16.50 21.11
N ALA A 394 -6.25 16.89 22.33
CA ALA A 394 -5.16 17.84 22.51
C ALA A 394 -3.82 17.31 21.96
N PHE A 395 -3.52 16.04 22.19
CA PHE A 395 -2.34 15.39 21.59
C PHE A 395 -2.38 15.46 20.06
N LYS A 396 -3.50 15.10 19.44
CA LYS A 396 -3.64 15.15 17.97
C LYS A 396 -3.50 16.57 17.42
N GLN A 397 -4.03 17.55 18.12
CA GLN A 397 -3.92 18.97 17.75
C GLN A 397 -2.45 19.43 17.80
N ASP A 398 -1.74 19.15 18.88
CA ASP A 398 -0.31 19.46 18.99
C ASP A 398 0.50 18.84 17.85
N ARG A 399 0.26 17.57 17.57
CA ARG A 399 0.95 16.86 16.48
C ARG A 399 0.62 17.44 15.10
N ALA A 400 -0.63 17.80 14.85
CA ALA A 400 -1.04 18.45 13.59
C ALA A 400 -0.34 19.80 13.39
N GLU A 401 -0.31 20.64 14.43
CA GLU A 401 0.33 21.95 14.37
C GLU A 401 1.86 21.85 14.10
N ARG A 402 2.54 20.89 14.73
CA ARG A 402 3.96 20.61 14.50
C ARG A 402 4.22 20.12 13.08
N LEU A 403 3.39 19.23 12.54
CA LEU A 403 3.53 18.70 11.19
C LEU A 403 3.25 19.78 10.13
N ILE A 404 2.19 20.57 10.30
CA ILE A 404 1.89 21.72 9.43
C ILE A 404 3.05 22.72 9.47
N SER A 405 3.61 23.02 10.65
CA SER A 405 4.75 23.94 10.78
C SER A 405 6.01 23.43 10.08
N LEU A 406 6.26 22.12 10.07
CA LEU A 406 7.37 21.56 9.31
C LEU A 406 7.14 21.70 7.81
N ALA A 407 5.92 21.34 7.32
CA ALA A 407 5.58 21.47 5.91
C ALA A 407 5.58 22.92 5.41
N GLU A 408 5.16 23.87 6.23
CA GLU A 408 5.10 25.29 5.87
C GLU A 408 6.49 25.90 5.59
N ARG A 409 7.59 25.28 6.07
CA ARG A 409 8.95 25.71 5.72
C ARG A 409 9.24 25.60 4.23
N GLN A 410 8.69 24.57 3.55
CA GLN A 410 8.85 24.36 2.12
C GLN A 410 7.61 24.82 1.32
N HIS A 411 6.47 25.01 1.99
CA HIS A 411 5.21 25.47 1.40
C HIS A 411 4.72 26.75 2.08
N PRO A 412 5.41 27.90 1.89
CA PRO A 412 5.06 29.14 2.57
C PRO A 412 3.60 29.53 2.36
N GLY A 413 2.89 29.83 3.45
CA GLY A 413 1.48 30.19 3.42
C GLY A 413 0.51 29.01 3.46
N LEU A 414 0.98 27.76 3.50
CA LEU A 414 0.11 26.56 3.58
C LEU A 414 -0.91 26.71 4.70
N ARG A 415 -0.50 27.09 5.89
CA ARG A 415 -1.39 27.27 7.05
C ARG A 415 -2.54 28.24 6.75
N SER A 416 -2.27 29.33 6.07
CA SER A 416 -3.28 30.35 5.74
C SER A 416 -4.31 29.88 4.74
N CYS A 417 -3.98 28.87 3.94
CA CYS A 417 -4.87 28.25 2.95
C CYS A 417 -5.80 27.18 3.57
N ILE A 418 -5.47 26.66 4.77
CA ILE A 418 -6.29 25.64 5.43
C ILE A 418 -7.58 26.28 5.96
N GLU A 419 -8.73 25.76 5.54
CA GLU A 419 -10.05 26.10 6.08
C GLU A 419 -10.33 25.29 7.36
N ASN A 420 -10.06 23.97 7.29
CA ASN A 420 -10.22 23.03 8.40
C ASN A 420 -9.34 21.79 8.18
N TYR A 421 -9.06 21.06 9.24
CA TYR A 421 -8.33 19.78 9.14
C TYR A 421 -8.84 18.72 10.12
N TRP A 422 -8.56 17.46 9.80
CA TRP A 422 -8.82 16.28 10.62
C TRP A 422 -7.56 15.43 10.69
N THR A 423 -7.48 14.55 11.67
CA THR A 423 -6.27 13.76 11.91
C THR A 423 -6.56 12.30 12.10
N SER A 424 -5.62 11.44 11.72
CA SER A 424 -5.55 10.03 12.09
C SER A 424 -4.24 9.71 12.79
N THR A 425 -4.24 8.62 13.56
CA THR A 425 -3.08 8.12 14.31
C THR A 425 -2.91 6.62 14.05
N PRO A 426 -1.86 5.96 14.54
CA PRO A 426 -1.75 4.50 14.49
C PRO A 426 -2.95 3.77 15.09
N LEU A 427 -3.65 4.33 16.08
CA LEU A 427 -4.89 3.75 16.61
C LEU A 427 -6.02 3.75 15.58
N THR A 428 -6.09 4.74 14.69
CA THR A 428 -7.08 4.76 13.61
C THR A 428 -6.86 3.58 12.66
N TYR A 429 -5.62 3.33 12.25
CA TYR A 429 -5.29 2.16 11.42
C TYR A 429 -5.60 0.85 12.13
N PHE A 430 -5.22 0.74 13.40
CA PHE A 430 -5.53 -0.44 14.22
C PHE A 430 -7.04 -0.73 14.29
N ASP A 431 -7.87 0.29 14.53
CA ASP A 431 -9.31 0.13 14.69
C ASP A 431 -10.02 -0.23 13.38
N TYR A 432 -9.65 0.43 12.29
CA TYR A 432 -10.37 0.28 11.02
C TYR A 432 -9.83 -0.85 10.14
N THR A 433 -8.53 -1.13 10.18
CA THR A 433 -7.92 -2.15 9.32
C THR A 433 -7.50 -3.41 10.08
N GLY A 434 -7.47 -3.38 11.40
CA GLY A 434 -6.99 -4.47 12.23
C GLY A 434 -5.48 -4.73 12.15
N THR A 435 -4.72 -3.82 11.51
CA THR A 435 -3.27 -3.95 11.39
C THR A 435 -2.62 -3.84 12.76
N GLU A 436 -1.76 -4.79 13.09
CA GLU A 436 -1.09 -4.83 14.39
C GLU A 436 -0.30 -3.56 14.64
N ARG A 437 -0.47 -2.96 15.84
CA ARG A 437 0.17 -1.70 16.25
C ARG A 437 -0.02 -0.54 15.27
N GLY A 438 -1.08 -0.59 14.44
CA GLY A 438 -1.39 0.44 13.46
C GLY A 438 -0.35 0.62 12.37
N GLY A 439 0.46 -0.41 12.06
CA GLY A 439 1.47 -0.37 11.01
C GLY A 439 0.85 -0.07 9.64
N MET A 440 1.41 0.90 8.90
CA MET A 440 0.84 1.35 7.64
C MET A 440 0.85 0.27 6.55
N TYR A 441 1.92 -0.51 6.48
CA TYR A 441 2.16 -1.48 5.42
C TYR A 441 2.17 -2.94 5.90
N GLY A 442 1.69 -3.19 7.12
CA GLY A 442 1.62 -4.53 7.71
C GLY A 442 3.00 -5.09 8.08
N VAL A 443 3.27 -6.34 7.71
CA VAL A 443 4.51 -7.04 8.07
C VAL A 443 5.72 -6.42 7.40
N ALA A 444 6.71 -6.01 8.20
CA ALA A 444 7.96 -5.43 7.71
C ALA A 444 8.82 -6.48 6.97
N LYS A 445 9.51 -6.03 5.92
CA LYS A 445 10.51 -6.83 5.20
C LYS A 445 11.88 -6.53 5.80
N ASP A 446 12.41 -7.43 6.62
CA ASP A 446 13.64 -7.25 7.39
C ASP A 446 14.62 -8.40 7.10
N ILE A 447 15.69 -8.11 6.34
CA ILE A 447 16.72 -9.10 5.96
C ILE A 447 17.45 -9.67 7.19
N THR A 448 17.51 -8.92 8.30
CA THR A 448 18.17 -9.38 9.52
C THR A 448 17.41 -10.50 10.24
N LYS A 449 16.13 -10.65 9.94
CA LYS A 449 15.24 -11.69 10.48
C LYS A 449 15.08 -12.88 9.52
N GLY A 450 15.58 -12.79 8.30
CA GLY A 450 15.52 -13.84 7.30
C GLY A 450 14.10 -14.38 7.09
N ALA A 451 13.93 -15.69 7.02
CA ALA A 451 12.65 -16.35 6.80
C ALA A 451 11.58 -16.07 7.87
N ALA A 452 11.94 -15.54 9.05
CA ALA A 452 10.99 -15.22 10.10
C ALA A 452 9.99 -14.10 9.69
N CYS A 453 10.41 -13.18 8.79
CA CYS A 453 9.57 -12.10 8.28
C CYS A 453 8.71 -12.51 7.07
N HIS A 454 8.88 -13.72 6.56
CA HIS A 454 8.09 -14.19 5.44
C HIS A 454 6.81 -14.88 5.91
N VAL A 455 5.67 -14.24 5.69
CA VAL A 455 4.35 -14.85 5.85
C VAL A 455 3.96 -15.47 4.53
N GLN A 456 3.83 -16.81 4.51
CA GLN A 456 3.43 -17.54 3.31
C GLN A 456 1.92 -17.45 3.11
N TYR A 457 1.46 -17.51 1.86
CA TYR A 457 0.03 -17.55 1.53
C TYR A 457 -0.64 -18.87 1.96
N LYS A 458 0.12 -19.98 2.08
CA LYS A 458 -0.34 -21.26 2.63
C LYS A 458 -0.28 -21.26 4.15
N THR A 459 -1.35 -21.70 4.78
CA THR A 459 -1.32 -22.05 6.21
C THR A 459 -1.02 -23.54 6.39
N ARG A 460 -1.05 -24.02 7.63
CA ARG A 460 -1.00 -25.46 7.94
C ARG A 460 -2.35 -26.15 7.79
N ILE A 461 -3.40 -25.40 7.56
CA ILE A 461 -4.75 -25.91 7.29
C ILE A 461 -4.92 -25.89 5.77
N PRO A 462 -5.11 -27.05 5.10
CA PRO A 462 -4.96 -27.19 3.63
C PRO A 462 -5.82 -26.25 2.79
N ASN A 463 -7.04 -25.95 3.24
CA ASN A 463 -7.99 -25.10 2.55
C ASN A 463 -8.18 -23.73 3.21
N LEU A 464 -7.19 -23.26 3.97
CA LEU A 464 -7.13 -21.94 4.54
C LEU A 464 -5.91 -21.21 4.00
N LEU A 465 -6.14 -20.22 3.16
CA LEU A 465 -5.09 -19.43 2.52
C LEU A 465 -5.06 -18.00 3.06
N LEU A 466 -3.93 -17.33 2.89
CA LEU A 466 -3.70 -15.93 3.25
C LEU A 466 -3.51 -15.08 1.99
N THR A 467 -3.96 -13.83 2.02
CA THR A 467 -3.73 -12.84 0.97
C THR A 467 -3.57 -11.43 1.55
N GLY A 468 -3.25 -10.46 0.69
CA GLY A 468 -3.12 -9.05 1.08
C GLY A 468 -1.70 -8.60 1.38
N GLN A 469 -1.56 -7.36 1.89
CA GLN A 469 -0.27 -6.68 2.05
C GLN A 469 0.74 -7.36 2.98
N ASN A 470 0.27 -8.24 3.86
CA ASN A 470 1.12 -8.95 4.83
C ASN A 470 1.89 -10.12 4.24
N ILE A 471 1.53 -10.58 3.05
CA ILE A 471 2.03 -11.83 2.47
C ILE A 471 3.26 -11.54 1.60
N ASN A 472 3.07 -10.98 0.44
CA ASN A 472 4.10 -10.80 -0.57
C ASN A 472 4.69 -9.39 -0.51
N SER A 473 3.91 -8.41 -0.90
CA SER A 473 4.25 -7.00 -0.90
C SER A 473 3.01 -6.17 -0.61
N HIS A 474 3.22 -4.96 -0.14
CA HIS A 474 2.17 -3.95 0.03
C HIS A 474 2.03 -3.09 -1.23
N GLY A 475 1.16 -2.08 -1.16
CA GLY A 475 0.81 -1.23 -2.28
C GLY A 475 -0.10 -1.94 -3.30
N MET A 476 -0.58 -1.19 -4.30
CA MET A 476 -1.57 -1.73 -5.22
C MET A 476 -1.04 -2.93 -6.01
N LEU A 477 0.07 -2.77 -6.72
CA LEU A 477 0.64 -3.87 -7.51
C LEU A 477 1.02 -5.07 -6.64
N GLY A 478 1.70 -4.83 -5.51
CA GLY A 478 2.14 -5.91 -4.63
C GLY A 478 0.99 -6.76 -4.10
N VAL A 479 -0.14 -6.12 -3.75
CA VAL A 479 -1.34 -6.82 -3.26
C VAL A 479 -2.06 -7.56 -4.39
N LEU A 480 -2.15 -6.99 -5.59
CA LEU A 480 -2.76 -7.66 -6.75
C LEU A 480 -1.96 -8.89 -7.18
N VAL A 481 -0.64 -8.75 -7.27
CA VAL A 481 0.28 -9.87 -7.52
C VAL A 481 0.14 -10.94 -6.43
N GLY A 482 0.08 -10.53 -5.16
CA GLY A 482 -0.18 -11.43 -4.02
C GLY A 482 -1.50 -12.19 -4.15
N SER A 483 -2.54 -11.56 -4.71
CA SER A 483 -3.82 -12.23 -4.98
C SER A 483 -3.71 -13.28 -6.07
N VAL A 484 -2.94 -12.99 -7.14
CA VAL A 484 -2.64 -13.99 -8.19
C VAL A 484 -1.88 -15.18 -7.58
N VAL A 485 -0.85 -14.93 -6.76
CA VAL A 485 -0.09 -15.99 -6.06
C VAL A 485 -1.01 -16.85 -5.19
N THR A 486 -1.88 -16.23 -4.40
CA THR A 486 -2.82 -16.95 -3.53
C THR A 486 -3.77 -17.82 -4.35
N CYS A 487 -4.34 -17.29 -5.44
CA CYS A 487 -5.28 -18.02 -6.30
C CYS A 487 -4.58 -19.08 -7.16
N SER A 488 -3.28 -18.94 -7.45
CA SER A 488 -2.50 -19.94 -8.21
C SER A 488 -2.36 -21.28 -7.50
N GLU A 489 -2.59 -21.31 -6.19
CA GLU A 489 -2.68 -22.58 -5.45
C GLU A 489 -3.86 -23.44 -5.91
N LEU A 490 -4.88 -22.82 -6.46
CA LEU A 490 -6.16 -23.46 -6.84
C LEU A 490 -6.32 -23.60 -8.35
N LEU A 491 -5.70 -22.67 -9.13
CA LEU A 491 -5.97 -22.48 -10.56
C LEU A 491 -4.71 -22.62 -11.43
N THR A 492 -3.53 -22.70 -10.87
CA THR A 492 -2.23 -22.51 -11.52
C THR A 492 -1.97 -21.07 -11.99
N SER A 493 -0.72 -20.63 -11.93
CA SER A 493 -0.33 -19.28 -12.39
C SER A 493 -0.48 -19.13 -13.92
N GLU A 494 -0.18 -20.20 -14.67
CA GLU A 494 -0.32 -20.23 -16.13
C GLU A 494 -1.75 -19.93 -16.58
N GLU A 495 -2.73 -20.55 -15.93
CA GLU A 495 -4.13 -20.32 -16.24
C GLU A 495 -4.54 -18.87 -15.98
N ILE A 496 -4.13 -18.30 -14.85
CA ILE A 496 -4.44 -16.91 -14.52
C ILE A 496 -3.74 -15.96 -15.52
N TYR A 497 -2.46 -16.22 -15.86
CA TYR A 497 -1.73 -15.40 -16.85
C TYR A 497 -2.34 -15.52 -18.25
N ARG A 498 -2.84 -16.71 -18.64
CA ARG A 498 -3.58 -16.89 -19.89
C ARG A 498 -4.84 -16.03 -19.90
N GLN A 499 -5.63 -16.07 -18.84
CA GLN A 499 -6.86 -15.27 -18.70
C GLN A 499 -6.57 -13.75 -18.72
N ILE A 500 -5.48 -13.30 -18.12
CA ILE A 500 -5.06 -11.89 -18.16
C ILE A 500 -4.77 -11.47 -19.61
N ARG A 501 -4.03 -12.29 -20.38
CA ARG A 501 -3.71 -12.00 -21.80
C ARG A 501 -4.92 -12.07 -22.70
N GLU A 502 -5.81 -13.05 -22.52
CA GLU A 502 -7.03 -13.18 -23.35
C GLU A 502 -8.00 -12.02 -23.16
N ASN A 503 -8.08 -11.46 -21.94
CA ASN A 503 -8.89 -10.28 -21.68
C ASN A 503 -8.41 -9.01 -22.44
N GLU A 504 -7.24 -9.06 -23.06
CA GLU A 504 -6.71 -8.00 -23.94
C GLU A 504 -7.25 -8.14 -25.38
N GLY A 505 -7.53 -9.37 -25.83
CA GLY A 505 -7.97 -9.68 -27.20
C GLY A 505 -9.45 -9.41 -27.48
N GLU A 506 -10.29 -9.27 -26.47
CA GLU A 506 -11.75 -9.08 -26.65
C GLU A 506 -12.16 -7.65 -27.05
N LYS A 507 -11.21 -6.72 -27.26
CA LYS A 507 -11.46 -5.33 -27.71
C LYS A 507 -10.56 -4.91 -28.89
N ALA A 508 -10.02 -5.86 -29.68
CA ALA A 508 -9.34 -5.53 -30.92
C ALA A 508 -10.34 -5.52 -32.10
#